data_a8ad6ac01d0e0e77f1643d3e456ad1d1
#
_entry.id   a8ad6ac01d0e0e77f1643d3e456ad1d1
#
_cell.length_a   1.000
_cell.length_b   1.000
_cell.length_c   1.000
_cell.angle_alpha   90.00
_cell.angle_beta   90.00
_cell.angle_gamma   90.00
#
_symmetry.space_group_name_H-M   'P 1'
#
loop_
_entity.id
_entity.type
_entity.pdbx_description
1 polymer ?
#
loop_
_entity_poly.entity_id
_entity_poly.type
_entity_poly.pdbx_seq_one_letter_code
_entity_poly.pdbx_strand_id
1 'polypeptide(L)'
;CDMESKAKPFCYKAQVIETSRLCAKQLELKEDEWGISFQSRIGPGWIQPFTDKELVRLAKEGIKNLDVVCPAFVTDNLETLEEMNIRGRETFLEAGGNSFNYIPCLNDEESWVDFLVNASKR
;
A
#
# COMPACT_ATOMS: atom_id res chain seq x y z
N CYS A 1 10.02 14.53 2.70
CA CYS A 1 10.41 15.01 1.35
C CYS A 1 9.70 16.32 1.04
N ASP A 2 10.45 17.30 0.61
CA ASP A 2 9.90 18.47 -0.06
C ASP A 2 9.49 18.06 -1.48
N MET A 3 8.21 18.06 -1.74
CA MET A 3 7.63 17.60 -3.01
C MET A 3 8.00 18.53 -4.19
N GLU A 4 8.50 19.72 -3.91
CA GLU A 4 8.97 20.69 -4.94
C GLU A 4 10.49 20.65 -5.15
N SER A 5 11.23 19.91 -4.31
CA SER A 5 12.67 19.85 -4.40
C SER A 5 13.17 19.04 -5.60
N LYS A 6 14.42 19.34 -6.02
CA LYS A 6 15.13 18.53 -7.04
C LYS A 6 15.35 17.08 -6.63
N ALA A 7 15.21 16.75 -5.35
CA ALA A 7 15.29 15.39 -4.82
C ALA A 7 14.01 14.57 -5.03
N LYS A 8 12.91 15.19 -5.47
CA LYS A 8 11.61 14.51 -5.69
C LYS A 8 11.73 13.21 -6.50
N PRO A 9 12.47 13.13 -7.63
CA PRO A 9 12.61 11.89 -8.39
C PRO A 9 13.28 10.73 -7.63
N PHE A 10 14.00 11.05 -6.55
CA PHE A 10 14.73 10.08 -5.72
C PHE A 10 14.09 9.90 -4.32
N CYS A 11 12.97 10.58 -4.07
CA CYS A 11 12.27 10.48 -2.80
C CYS A 11 11.32 9.28 -2.79
N TYR A 12 11.57 8.31 -1.91
CA TYR A 12 10.72 7.13 -1.74
C TYR A 12 9.24 7.48 -1.55
N LYS A 13 8.92 8.43 -0.66
CA LYS A 13 7.53 8.87 -0.43
C LYS A 13 6.87 9.41 -1.71
N ALA A 14 7.60 10.21 -2.48
CA ALA A 14 7.09 10.77 -3.73
C ALA A 14 6.81 9.68 -4.78
N GLN A 15 7.68 8.68 -4.88
CA GLN A 15 7.50 7.54 -5.78
C GLN A 15 6.30 6.68 -5.38
N VAL A 16 6.13 6.39 -4.08
CA VAL A 16 4.96 5.65 -3.58
C VAL A 16 3.66 6.39 -3.90
N ILE A 17 3.61 7.70 -3.63
CA ILE A 17 2.42 8.52 -3.93
C ILE A 17 2.11 8.48 -5.42
N GLU A 18 3.11 8.64 -6.28
CA GLU A 18 2.89 8.64 -7.73
C GLU A 18 2.45 7.27 -8.26
N THR A 19 3.03 6.18 -7.77
CA THR A 19 2.59 4.82 -8.11
C THR A 19 1.13 4.62 -7.72
N SER A 20 0.75 4.97 -6.50
CA SER A 20 -0.63 4.83 -6.02
C SER A 20 -1.62 5.68 -6.82
N ARG A 21 -1.24 6.93 -7.14
CA ARG A 21 -2.05 7.83 -7.97
C ARG A 21 -2.28 7.28 -9.39
N LEU A 22 -1.24 6.68 -9.98
CA LEU A 22 -1.35 6.05 -11.30
C LEU A 22 -2.23 4.80 -11.26
N CYS A 23 -2.12 3.99 -10.22
CA CYS A 23 -3.00 2.83 -10.01
C CYS A 23 -4.47 3.27 -9.85
N ALA A 24 -4.74 4.24 -8.97
CA ALA A 24 -6.08 4.77 -8.75
C ALA A 24 -6.69 5.33 -10.04
N LYS A 25 -5.89 6.06 -10.84
CA LYS A 25 -6.32 6.57 -12.15
C LYS A 25 -6.67 5.44 -13.13
N GLN A 26 -5.88 4.38 -13.18
CA GLN A 26 -6.12 3.23 -14.06
C GLN A 26 -7.39 2.45 -13.65
N LEU A 27 -7.67 2.43 -12.35
CA LEU A 27 -8.87 1.82 -11.77
C LEU A 27 -10.09 2.76 -11.79
N GLU A 28 -9.93 3.98 -12.32
CA GLU A 28 -10.97 5.01 -12.37
C GLU A 28 -11.56 5.37 -10.99
N LEU A 29 -10.76 5.23 -9.93
CA LEU A 29 -11.18 5.56 -8.56
C LEU A 29 -11.22 7.08 -8.34
N LYS A 30 -12.23 7.53 -7.59
CA LYS A 30 -12.33 8.90 -7.11
C LYS A 30 -11.35 9.15 -5.96
N GLU A 31 -11.11 10.43 -5.64
CA GLU A 31 -10.14 10.81 -4.59
C GLU A 31 -10.49 10.29 -3.19
N ASP A 32 -11.76 10.07 -2.89
CA ASP A 32 -12.26 9.56 -1.62
C ASP A 32 -12.36 8.02 -1.55
N GLU A 33 -12.10 7.32 -2.67
CA GLU A 33 -12.19 5.86 -2.77
C GLU A 33 -10.84 5.16 -2.54
N TRP A 34 -9.76 5.89 -2.35
CA TRP A 34 -8.43 5.31 -2.11
C TRP A 34 -7.58 6.15 -1.15
N GLY A 35 -6.55 5.54 -0.59
CA GLY A 35 -5.63 6.23 0.30
C GLY A 35 -4.28 5.54 0.36
N ILE A 36 -3.33 6.19 1.02
CA ILE A 36 -1.97 5.67 1.19
C ILE A 36 -1.63 5.67 2.68
N SER A 37 -1.00 4.60 3.13
CA SER A 37 -0.38 4.52 4.46
C SER A 37 0.95 3.77 4.41
N PHE A 38 1.72 3.89 5.48
CA PHE A 38 3.06 3.31 5.58
C PHE A 38 3.12 2.36 6.77
N GLN A 39 3.46 1.10 6.48
CA GLN A 39 3.55 0.02 7.44
C GLN A 39 4.96 -0.13 8.04
N SER A 40 5.15 -1.13 8.90
CA SER A 40 6.46 -1.57 9.43
C SER A 40 7.21 -0.50 10.21
N ARG A 41 6.49 0.31 10.96
CA ARG A 41 7.05 1.41 11.74
C ARG A 41 8.04 0.92 12.81
N ILE A 42 9.31 1.36 12.71
CA ILE A 42 10.39 0.96 13.63
C ILE A 42 10.74 2.07 14.64
N GLY A 43 10.34 3.31 14.44
CA GLY A 43 10.73 4.38 15.38
C GLY A 43 10.20 5.77 15.05
N PRO A 44 10.63 6.78 15.83
CA PRO A 44 10.27 8.17 15.59
C PRO A 44 10.82 8.64 14.24
N GLY A 45 10.04 9.41 13.50
CA GLY A 45 10.41 9.91 12.17
C GLY A 45 10.04 8.98 11.01
N TRP A 46 9.33 7.88 11.27
CA TRP A 46 8.77 7.06 10.21
C TRP A 46 7.77 7.83 9.36
N ILE A 47 7.69 7.50 8.07
CA ILE A 47 6.78 8.18 7.13
C ILE A 47 5.33 7.96 7.56
N GLN A 48 4.54 9.00 7.51
CA GLN A 48 3.12 8.98 7.86
C GLN A 48 2.25 9.15 6.60
N PRO A 49 0.95 8.73 6.68
CA PRO A 49 0.24 8.17 7.84
C PRO A 49 0.64 6.72 8.15
N PHE A 50 0.52 6.32 9.42
CA PHE A 50 0.83 4.96 9.86
C PHE A 50 -0.34 4.01 9.58
N THR A 51 -0.08 2.86 8.97
CA THR A 51 -1.11 1.92 8.54
C THR A 51 -1.98 1.42 9.69
N ASP A 52 -1.40 1.06 10.84
CA ASP A 52 -2.14 0.63 12.03
C ASP A 52 -3.17 1.67 12.50
N LYS A 53 -2.84 2.96 12.39
CA LYS A 53 -3.74 4.07 12.76
C LYS A 53 -4.80 4.34 11.71
N GLU A 54 -4.42 4.27 10.44
CA GLU A 54 -5.34 4.46 9.33
C GLU A 54 -6.43 3.38 9.27
N LEU A 55 -6.09 2.13 9.52
CA LEU A 55 -7.07 1.04 9.56
C LEU A 55 -8.15 1.28 10.62
N VAL A 56 -7.74 1.70 11.82
CA VAL A 56 -8.68 2.07 12.88
C VAL A 56 -9.51 3.30 12.52
N ARG A 57 -8.88 4.33 11.93
CA ARG A 57 -9.57 5.56 11.52
C ARG A 57 -10.65 5.26 10.49
N LEU A 58 -10.29 4.54 9.42
CA LEU A 58 -11.21 4.18 8.34
C LEU A 58 -12.43 3.40 8.85
N ALA A 59 -12.21 2.39 9.68
CA ALA A 59 -13.31 1.61 10.28
C ALA A 59 -14.23 2.48 11.13
N LYS A 60 -13.68 3.40 11.95
CA LYS A 60 -14.45 4.33 12.77
C LYS A 60 -15.20 5.39 11.97
N GLU A 61 -14.70 5.79 10.83
CA GLU A 61 -15.38 6.70 9.89
C GLU A 61 -16.46 6.02 9.05
N GLY A 62 -16.67 4.71 9.27
CA GLY A 62 -17.76 3.95 8.67
C GLY A 62 -17.39 3.17 7.42
N ILE A 63 -16.12 3.14 7.03
CA ILE A 63 -15.65 2.25 5.94
C ILE A 63 -15.81 0.80 6.42
N LYS A 64 -16.61 0.03 5.69
CA LYS A 64 -16.95 -1.34 6.05
C LYS A 64 -16.16 -2.39 5.28
N ASN A 65 -15.80 -2.09 4.05
CA ASN A 65 -15.05 -3.01 3.18
C ASN A 65 -13.78 -2.32 2.71
N LEU A 66 -12.67 -2.99 2.84
CA LEU A 66 -11.36 -2.45 2.50
C LEU A 66 -10.56 -3.45 1.69
N ASP A 67 -10.12 -3.03 0.52
CA ASP A 67 -9.09 -3.71 -0.27
C ASP A 67 -7.73 -3.10 0.03
N VAL A 68 -6.73 -3.93 0.30
CA VAL A 68 -5.37 -3.50 0.65
C VAL A 68 -4.36 -4.14 -0.28
N VAL A 69 -3.50 -3.32 -0.86
CA VAL A 69 -2.38 -3.74 -1.70
C VAL A 69 -1.08 -3.12 -1.18
N CYS A 70 0.02 -3.85 -1.25
CA CYS A 70 1.35 -3.40 -0.82
C CYS A 70 2.29 -3.25 -2.03
N PRO A 71 2.12 -2.23 -2.89
CA PRO A 71 2.82 -2.14 -4.17
C PRO A 71 4.31 -1.84 -4.06
N ALA A 72 4.80 -1.50 -2.87
CA ALA A 72 6.22 -1.36 -2.59
C ALA A 72 6.95 -2.72 -2.44
N PHE A 73 6.21 -3.81 -2.33
CA PHE A 73 6.72 -5.18 -2.30
C PHE A 73 6.30 -5.92 -3.56
N VAL A 74 7.27 -6.55 -4.21
CA VAL A 74 7.03 -7.36 -5.42
C VAL A 74 6.66 -8.79 -5.03
N THR A 75 7.28 -9.31 -3.97
CA THR A 75 7.05 -10.66 -3.44
C THR A 75 6.50 -10.56 -2.03
N ASP A 76 5.52 -11.40 -1.71
CA ASP A 76 4.98 -11.51 -0.36
C ASP A 76 6.06 -11.90 0.64
N ASN A 77 5.98 -11.32 1.83
CA ASN A 77 6.94 -11.48 2.91
C ASN A 77 6.22 -11.34 4.27
N LEU A 78 6.96 -11.30 5.39
CA LEU A 78 6.36 -11.16 6.72
C LEU A 78 5.57 -9.87 6.87
N GLU A 79 6.05 -8.77 6.29
CA GLU A 79 5.40 -7.46 6.36
C GLU A 79 4.08 -7.43 5.58
N THR A 80 3.93 -8.24 4.55
CA THR A 80 2.69 -8.33 3.78
C THR A 80 1.75 -9.40 4.32
N LEU A 81 2.27 -10.58 4.64
CA LEU A 81 1.45 -11.72 5.06
C LEU A 81 1.04 -11.64 6.53
N GLU A 82 1.98 -11.36 7.41
CA GLU A 82 1.70 -11.33 8.85
C GLU A 82 1.23 -9.94 9.29
N GLU A 83 2.00 -8.88 8.99
CA GLU A 83 1.64 -7.55 9.47
C GLU A 83 0.36 -7.02 8.80
N MET A 84 0.21 -7.16 7.48
CA MET A 84 -0.97 -6.62 6.78
C MET A 84 -2.12 -7.62 6.71
N ASN A 85 -1.89 -8.83 6.18
CA ASN A 85 -2.99 -9.76 5.93
C ASN A 85 -3.55 -10.40 7.22
N ILE A 86 -2.75 -10.56 8.28
CA ILE A 86 -3.23 -11.10 9.57
C ILE A 86 -3.53 -9.94 10.52
N ARG A 87 -2.53 -9.26 11.06
CA ARG A 87 -2.73 -8.22 12.09
C ARG A 87 -3.50 -6.99 11.58
N GLY A 88 -3.23 -6.56 10.37
CA GLY A 88 -3.95 -5.43 9.77
C GLY A 88 -5.43 -5.74 9.60
N ARG A 89 -5.74 -6.94 9.12
CA ARG A 89 -7.12 -7.46 9.02
C ARG A 89 -7.81 -7.47 10.39
N GLU A 90 -7.19 -8.06 11.40
CA GLU A 90 -7.72 -8.10 12.76
C GLU A 90 -7.98 -6.68 13.28
N THR A 91 -7.01 -5.79 13.16
CA THR A 91 -7.13 -4.39 13.58
C THR A 91 -8.33 -3.69 12.93
N PHE A 92 -8.53 -3.86 11.62
CA PHE A 92 -9.64 -3.24 10.90
C PHE A 92 -10.99 -3.80 11.32
N LEU A 93 -11.11 -5.14 11.42
CA LEU A 93 -12.35 -5.81 11.79
C LEU A 93 -12.75 -5.49 13.25
N GLU A 94 -11.81 -5.53 14.19
CA GLU A 94 -12.04 -5.16 15.60
C GLU A 94 -12.44 -3.70 15.76
N ALA A 95 -11.96 -2.81 14.90
CA ALA A 95 -12.34 -1.39 14.90
C ALA A 95 -13.73 -1.12 14.30
N GLY A 96 -14.41 -2.15 13.76
CA GLY A 96 -15.77 -2.06 13.23
C GLY A 96 -15.90 -2.19 11.72
N GLY A 97 -14.85 -2.61 11.03
CA GLY A 97 -14.89 -3.05 9.64
C GLY A 97 -15.65 -4.38 9.47
N ASN A 98 -16.10 -4.68 8.27
CA ASN A 98 -16.79 -5.93 7.94
C ASN A 98 -15.95 -6.88 7.09
N SER A 99 -15.23 -6.33 6.12
CA SER A 99 -14.44 -7.10 5.17
C SER A 99 -13.09 -6.43 4.92
N PHE A 100 -12.03 -7.21 5.00
CA PHE A 100 -10.69 -6.80 4.67
C PHE A 100 -10.12 -7.78 3.63
N ASN A 101 -9.91 -7.30 2.42
CA ASN A 101 -9.35 -8.09 1.35
C ASN A 101 -7.90 -7.69 1.11
N TYR A 102 -6.98 -8.59 1.42
CA TYR A 102 -5.57 -8.41 1.09
C TYR A 102 -5.31 -8.90 -0.34
N ILE A 103 -4.79 -8.03 -1.20
CA ILE A 103 -4.39 -8.34 -2.57
C ILE A 103 -2.93 -8.81 -2.54
N PRO A 104 -2.62 -10.06 -2.92
CA PRO A 104 -1.25 -10.57 -2.90
C PRO A 104 -0.30 -9.72 -3.75
N CYS A 105 0.98 -9.75 -3.39
CA CYS A 105 2.04 -9.20 -4.24
C CYS A 105 2.12 -9.95 -5.58
N LEU A 106 2.90 -9.43 -6.52
CA LEU A 106 3.01 -10.01 -7.87
C LEU A 106 3.60 -11.44 -7.86
N ASN A 107 4.45 -11.73 -6.88
CA ASN A 107 5.06 -13.06 -6.70
C ASN A 107 5.65 -13.61 -8.01
N ASP A 108 5.04 -14.68 -8.54
CA ASP A 108 5.42 -15.38 -9.78
C ASP A 108 4.42 -15.16 -10.93
N GLU A 109 3.62 -14.07 -10.86
CA GLU A 109 2.70 -13.71 -11.95
C GLU A 109 3.45 -13.61 -13.28
N GLU A 110 2.92 -14.28 -14.32
CA GLU A 110 3.55 -14.42 -15.62
C GLU A 110 3.90 -13.06 -16.24
N SER A 111 2.99 -12.09 -16.17
CA SER A 111 3.20 -10.74 -16.67
C SER A 111 4.39 -10.01 -16.01
N TRP A 112 4.59 -10.27 -14.72
CA TRP A 112 5.74 -9.74 -13.97
C TRP A 112 7.05 -10.42 -14.35
N VAL A 113 7.04 -11.74 -14.49
CA VAL A 113 8.21 -12.52 -14.94
C VAL A 113 8.61 -12.07 -16.35
N ASP A 114 7.66 -11.92 -17.26
CA ASP A 114 7.89 -11.42 -18.62
C ASP A 114 8.49 -10.01 -18.64
N PHE A 115 7.98 -9.12 -17.78
CA PHE A 115 8.56 -7.78 -17.62
C PHE A 115 10.03 -7.86 -17.20
N LEU A 116 10.37 -8.66 -16.18
CA LEU A 116 11.75 -8.83 -15.70
C LEU A 116 12.67 -9.37 -16.81
N VAL A 117 12.22 -10.40 -17.53
CA VAL A 117 12.97 -10.97 -18.66
C VAL A 117 13.23 -9.92 -19.75
N ASN A 118 12.21 -9.13 -20.09
CA ASN A 118 12.36 -8.09 -21.12
C ASN A 118 13.24 -6.92 -20.65
N ALA A 119 13.13 -6.51 -19.40
CA ALA A 119 13.98 -5.47 -18.82
C ALA A 119 15.45 -5.89 -18.73
N SER A 120 15.74 -7.18 -18.53
CA SER A 120 17.11 -7.71 -18.42
C SER A 120 17.84 -7.85 -19.76
N LYS A 121 17.12 -7.79 -20.89
CA LYS A 121 17.68 -7.88 -22.23
C LYS A 121 18.20 -6.55 -22.82
N ARG A 122 18.20 -5.49 -22.02
CA ARG A 122 18.65 -4.12 -22.44
C ARG A 122 20.15 -3.96 -22.37
#